data_8c04fa272e031c9c0329431e55bec1f0
#
_entry.id   8c04fa272e031c9c0329431e55bec1f0
#
_cell.length_a   1.000
_cell.length_b   1.000
_cell.length_c   1.000
_cell.angle_alpha   90.00
_cell.angle_beta   90.00
_cell.angle_gamma   90.00
#
_symmetry.space_group_name_H-M   'P 1'
#
loop_
_entity.id
_entity.type
_entity.pdbx_description
1 polymer ?
#
loop_
_entity_poly.entity_id
_entity_poly.type
_entity_poly.pdbx_seq_one_letter_code
_entity_poly.pdbx_strand_id
1 'polypeptide(L)'
;LSDYEKARKKSEKNPYEDLAIAELEGHTVGKDEEKTDAVTIIKKLGKDDAIYGLGDKPGCLNKRGYSYVNWNTDDPAPHVDSFKSLYKSIPFFIVLGDEYCYGIFADNTYKTTFDFGYENTDYYFVEHEKGELDYYFMPGKDMAEVVGLYTSLTGTTPLYQRWIYGSHQSRWGYYTQDEVLDIADKFRELDIPCDVIHMDIDYMNGYRVFTFDDKKFPDVKGLSEKLADRGVKLISIIDPGVKKDEDYFMYKEGMEMDAFAHDTDGSVYENAVWPGTSVFPDFTKQSVRSWWGDKTKILLEHGISGIWNDMNEPASFN
;
A
#
# COMPACT_ATOMS: atom_id res chain seq x y z
N LEU A 1 3.60 -30.44 15.52
CA LEU A 1 4.55 -31.41 14.90
C LEU A 1 3.87 -32.71 14.50
N SER A 2 3.01 -33.30 15.36
CA SER A 2 2.33 -34.57 15.04
C SER A 2 1.30 -34.46 13.90
N ASP A 3 0.64 -33.32 13.77
CA ASP A 3 -0.37 -33.11 12.73
C ASP A 3 0.27 -32.69 11.40
N TYR A 4 1.39 -31.96 11.47
CA TYR A 4 2.26 -31.71 10.32
C TYR A 4 2.85 -33.02 9.75
N GLU A 5 3.33 -33.95 10.60
CA GLU A 5 3.83 -35.25 10.13
C GLU A 5 2.73 -36.15 9.54
N LYS A 6 1.50 -36.04 10.02
CA LYS A 6 0.34 -36.74 9.43
C LYS A 6 -0.06 -36.12 8.09
N ALA A 7 -0.05 -34.80 7.95
CA ALA A 7 -0.26 -34.10 6.70
C ALA A 7 0.83 -34.47 5.69
N ARG A 8 2.11 -34.45 6.09
CA ARG A 8 3.26 -34.83 5.25
C ARG A 8 3.17 -36.24 4.69
N LYS A 9 2.69 -37.24 5.48
CA LYS A 9 2.53 -38.62 5.02
C LYS A 9 1.38 -38.83 4.04
N LYS A 10 0.43 -37.87 3.94
CA LYS A 10 -0.67 -37.88 3.00
C LYS A 10 -0.31 -37.29 1.64
N SER A 11 0.77 -36.53 1.56
CA SER A 11 1.15 -35.67 0.48
C SER A 11 2.04 -36.26 -0.62
N GLU A 12 2.44 -37.52 -0.50
CA GLU A 12 3.40 -38.14 -1.43
C GLU A 12 2.86 -38.44 -2.85
N LYS A 13 1.60 -38.09 -3.19
CA LYS A 13 0.98 -38.54 -4.44
C LYS A 13 0.49 -37.48 -5.44
N ASN A 14 0.32 -36.23 -5.03
CA ASN A 14 -0.10 -35.17 -5.96
C ASN A 14 0.29 -33.79 -5.40
N PRO A 15 1.15 -33.00 -6.05
CA PRO A 15 1.55 -31.67 -5.56
C PRO A 15 0.37 -30.69 -5.47
N TYR A 16 -0.75 -30.95 -6.11
CA TYR A 16 -1.95 -30.11 -6.08
C TYR A 16 -3.00 -30.54 -5.04
N GLU A 17 -2.92 -31.76 -4.50
CA GLU A 17 -3.78 -32.22 -3.41
C GLU A 17 -3.28 -31.82 -2.02
N ASP A 18 -2.14 -31.17 -1.93
CA ASP A 18 -1.33 -31.06 -0.72
C ASP A 18 -1.32 -29.67 -0.10
N LEU A 19 -2.35 -28.87 -0.31
CA LEU A 19 -2.64 -27.78 0.61
C LEU A 19 -3.15 -28.41 1.92
N ALA A 20 -2.23 -28.77 2.78
CA ALA A 20 -2.58 -29.12 4.15
C ALA A 20 -3.06 -27.86 4.85
N ILE A 21 -4.37 -27.69 4.93
CA ILE A 21 -5.00 -26.74 5.83
C ILE A 21 -4.91 -27.37 7.21
N ALA A 22 -4.02 -26.88 8.03
CA ALA A 22 -3.99 -27.23 9.44
C ALA A 22 -4.51 -26.02 10.21
N GLU A 23 -5.66 -26.15 10.85
CA GLU A 23 -5.95 -25.33 12.02
C GLU A 23 -4.92 -25.75 13.08
N LEU A 24 -3.90 -24.94 13.25
CA LEU A 24 -2.98 -25.09 14.35
C LEU A 24 -3.44 -24.16 15.47
N GLU A 25 -3.97 -24.72 16.53
CA GLU A 25 -4.14 -24.02 17.80
C GLU A 25 -2.74 -23.61 18.28
N GLY A 26 -2.32 -22.38 17.94
CA GLY A 26 -1.18 -21.69 18.52
C GLY A 26 0.21 -22.25 18.24
N HIS A 27 1.04 -21.46 17.55
CA HIS A 27 2.49 -21.61 17.55
C HIS A 27 3.09 -20.91 18.78
N THR A 28 3.07 -21.55 19.93
CA THR A 28 3.92 -21.13 21.04
C THR A 28 4.83 -22.27 21.43
N VAL A 29 6.12 -22.06 21.17
CA VAL A 29 7.17 -22.82 21.83
C VAL A 29 7.32 -22.22 23.25
N GLY A 30 6.40 -22.57 24.17
CA GLY A 30 6.40 -22.06 25.52
C GLY A 30 5.35 -22.73 26.41
N LYS A 31 5.53 -22.69 27.70
CA LYS A 31 4.75 -23.46 28.69
C LYS A 31 3.36 -22.88 29.01
N ASP A 32 2.96 -21.75 28.42
CA ASP A 32 1.64 -21.13 28.57
C ASP A 32 1.05 -20.94 27.18
N GLU A 33 0.29 -21.94 26.70
CA GLU A 33 -0.48 -21.86 25.46
C GLU A 33 -1.66 -20.93 25.69
N GLU A 34 -1.52 -19.65 25.34
CA GLU A 34 -2.69 -18.81 25.09
C GLU A 34 -3.38 -19.33 23.82
N LYS A 35 -4.68 -19.62 23.89
CA LYS A 35 -5.49 -19.92 22.72
C LYS A 35 -5.43 -18.72 21.79
N THR A 36 -4.94 -18.92 20.57
CA THR A 36 -4.96 -17.90 19.52
C THR A 36 -6.06 -18.22 18.53
N ASP A 37 -6.67 -17.18 17.95
CA ASP A 37 -7.58 -17.32 16.82
C ASP A 37 -6.81 -17.38 15.48
N ALA A 38 -5.51 -17.64 15.53
CA ALA A 38 -4.66 -17.68 14.35
C ALA A 38 -4.94 -18.91 13.49
N VAL A 39 -4.92 -18.71 12.19
CA VAL A 39 -5.12 -19.77 11.18
C VAL A 39 -3.90 -19.86 10.29
N THR A 40 -3.36 -21.07 10.12
CA THR A 40 -2.11 -21.28 9.38
C THR A 40 -2.27 -22.28 8.24
N ILE A 41 -1.77 -21.92 7.06
CA ILE A 41 -1.59 -22.81 5.91
C ILE A 41 -0.11 -23.20 5.88
N ILE A 42 0.18 -24.49 5.90
CA ILE A 42 1.56 -25.00 5.76
C ILE A 42 1.65 -25.86 4.51
N LYS A 43 2.66 -25.59 3.68
CA LYS A 43 2.91 -26.38 2.47
C LYS A 43 4.39 -26.72 2.33
N LYS A 44 4.68 -27.94 1.88
CA LYS A 44 6.04 -28.38 1.55
C LYS A 44 6.66 -27.43 0.51
N LEU A 45 7.92 -27.08 0.72
CA LEU A 45 8.75 -26.32 -0.19
C LEU A 45 9.74 -27.26 -0.88
N GLY A 46 9.68 -27.33 -2.20
CA GLY A 46 10.66 -28.11 -2.99
C GLY A 46 12.06 -27.51 -2.86
N LYS A 47 13.09 -28.32 -3.05
CA LYS A 47 14.48 -27.89 -2.88
C LYS A 47 14.86 -26.69 -3.74
N ASP A 48 14.37 -26.67 -4.98
CA ASP A 48 14.71 -25.68 -6.00
C ASP A 48 13.54 -24.70 -6.29
N ASP A 49 12.47 -24.73 -5.47
CA ASP A 49 11.35 -23.80 -5.58
C ASP A 49 11.80 -22.36 -5.41
N ALA A 50 11.33 -21.48 -6.29
CA ALA A 50 11.46 -20.03 -6.17
C ALA A 50 10.11 -19.42 -5.83
N ILE A 51 10.11 -18.36 -5.01
CA ILE A 51 8.89 -17.67 -4.58
C ILE A 51 8.99 -16.19 -4.95
N TYR A 52 7.93 -15.66 -5.56
CA TYR A 52 7.84 -14.27 -6.02
C TYR A 52 6.53 -13.64 -5.57
N GLY A 53 6.53 -12.37 -5.18
CA GLY A 53 5.30 -11.65 -4.86
C GLY A 53 5.38 -10.78 -3.61
N LEU A 54 4.22 -10.62 -2.94
CA LEU A 54 3.95 -9.81 -1.74
C LEU A 54 4.07 -8.28 -1.93
N GLY A 55 4.28 -7.79 -3.17
CA GLY A 55 4.42 -6.37 -3.45
C GLY A 55 5.76 -5.79 -3.01
N ASP A 56 5.75 -4.59 -2.41
CA ASP A 56 6.96 -3.91 -1.95
C ASP A 56 7.52 -4.57 -0.69
N LYS A 57 8.48 -5.43 -0.89
CA LYS A 57 9.22 -6.10 0.19
C LYS A 57 10.71 -6.04 -0.13
N PRO A 58 11.58 -5.77 0.86
CA PRO A 58 13.04 -5.74 0.65
C PRO A 58 13.61 -7.13 0.35
N GLY A 59 14.91 -7.19 0.13
CA GLY A 59 15.63 -8.42 -0.17
C GLY A 59 15.60 -8.81 -1.64
N CYS A 60 15.98 -10.06 -1.93
CA CYS A 60 16.06 -10.57 -3.28
C CYS A 60 14.68 -10.69 -3.95
N LEU A 61 14.66 -10.73 -5.28
CA LEU A 61 13.43 -10.97 -6.05
C LEU A 61 12.82 -12.32 -5.71
N ASN A 62 13.62 -13.38 -5.64
CA ASN A 62 13.22 -14.66 -5.06
C ASN A 62 13.14 -14.52 -3.54
N LYS A 63 11.93 -14.68 -3.01
CA LYS A 63 11.62 -14.51 -1.59
C LYS A 63 11.89 -15.76 -0.74
N ARG A 64 12.40 -16.85 -1.34
CA ARG A 64 12.80 -18.05 -0.57
C ARG A 64 13.82 -17.69 0.50
N GLY A 65 13.64 -18.20 1.71
CA GLY A 65 14.50 -17.94 2.87
C GLY A 65 14.18 -16.63 3.61
N TYR A 66 13.12 -15.92 3.22
CA TYR A 66 12.66 -14.73 3.92
C TYR A 66 11.34 -14.97 4.66
N SER A 67 11.10 -14.16 5.67
CA SER A 67 9.81 -14.07 6.36
C SER A 67 9.31 -12.63 6.32
N TYR A 68 8.06 -12.42 5.90
CA TYR A 68 7.45 -11.11 5.76
C TYR A 68 6.13 -11.03 6.52
N VAL A 69 5.75 -9.81 6.87
CA VAL A 69 4.46 -9.52 7.49
C VAL A 69 3.70 -8.53 6.62
N ASN A 70 2.49 -8.90 6.23
CA ASN A 70 1.55 -7.96 5.64
C ASN A 70 0.83 -7.20 6.74
N TRP A 71 1.35 -6.02 7.03
CA TRP A 71 0.84 -5.02 7.95
C TRP A 71 1.47 -3.70 7.56
N ASN A 72 0.71 -2.81 6.94
CA ASN A 72 1.24 -1.56 6.39
C ASN A 72 1.96 -0.76 7.47
N THR A 73 3.22 -0.42 7.20
CA THR A 73 4.10 0.23 8.17
C THR A 73 4.86 1.34 7.47
N ASP A 74 4.77 2.56 8.02
CA ASP A 74 5.63 3.67 7.65
C ASP A 74 6.98 3.50 8.35
N ASP A 75 8.04 3.35 7.58
CA ASP A 75 9.40 3.30 8.09
C ASP A 75 10.32 4.17 7.21
N PRO A 76 10.62 5.40 7.65
CA PRO A 76 11.45 6.34 6.90
C PRO A 76 12.96 6.01 6.97
N ALA A 77 13.36 5.03 7.78
CA ALA A 77 14.75 4.61 7.89
C ALA A 77 15.24 3.93 6.60
N PRO A 78 16.56 3.86 6.34
CA PRO A 78 17.08 3.09 5.23
C PRO A 78 16.64 1.63 5.30
N HIS A 79 15.93 1.17 4.27
CA HIS A 79 15.40 -0.20 4.23
C HIS A 79 16.52 -1.21 4.03
N VAL A 80 16.52 -2.23 4.86
CA VAL A 80 17.44 -3.38 4.81
C VAL A 80 16.67 -4.67 4.59
N ASP A 81 17.36 -5.72 4.15
CA ASP A 81 16.77 -7.02 3.81
C ASP A 81 15.98 -7.68 4.97
N SER A 82 16.30 -7.31 6.21
CA SER A 82 15.62 -7.84 7.41
C SER A 82 14.27 -7.18 7.72
N PHE A 83 13.87 -6.11 7.02
CA PHE A 83 12.56 -5.51 7.21
C PHE A 83 11.47 -6.46 6.76
N LYS A 84 10.49 -6.70 7.65
CA LYS A 84 9.39 -7.63 7.40
C LYS A 84 8.15 -6.94 6.87
N SER A 85 7.91 -5.69 7.25
CA SER A 85 6.74 -4.88 6.88
C SER A 85 7.19 -3.59 6.23
N LEU A 86 6.47 -3.13 5.22
CA LEU A 86 6.60 -1.83 4.56
C LEU A 86 5.22 -1.29 4.18
N TYR A 87 5.19 -0.26 3.33
CA TYR A 87 4.00 0.53 2.99
C TYR A 87 2.88 -0.23 2.27
N LYS A 88 3.18 -1.35 1.58
CA LYS A 88 2.19 -2.12 0.82
C LYS A 88 2.08 -3.56 1.29
N SER A 89 0.85 -4.04 1.35
CA SER A 89 0.51 -5.41 1.68
C SER A 89 -0.30 -6.00 0.53
N ILE A 90 0.34 -6.86 -0.28
CA ILE A 90 -0.30 -7.58 -1.38
C ILE A 90 -0.21 -9.07 -1.05
N PRO A 91 -1.29 -9.71 -0.56
CA PRO A 91 -1.24 -11.08 -0.05
C PRO A 91 -1.28 -12.12 -1.19
N PHE A 92 -0.52 -11.89 -2.24
CA PHE A 92 -0.40 -12.76 -3.40
C PHE A 92 1.07 -13.09 -3.66
N PHE A 93 1.34 -14.38 -3.86
CA PHE A 93 2.67 -14.87 -4.25
C PHE A 93 2.56 -16.05 -5.22
N ILE A 94 3.64 -16.28 -5.94
CA ILE A 94 3.77 -17.35 -6.93
C ILE A 94 4.89 -18.29 -6.47
N VAL A 95 4.63 -19.58 -6.51
CA VAL A 95 5.65 -20.63 -6.34
C VAL A 95 5.95 -21.20 -7.72
N LEU A 96 7.23 -21.17 -8.08
CA LEU A 96 7.75 -21.74 -9.32
C LEU A 96 8.72 -22.88 -8.97
N GLY A 97 8.31 -24.10 -9.24
CA GLY A 97 9.14 -25.31 -9.19
C GLY A 97 9.53 -25.79 -10.57
N ASP A 98 10.27 -26.90 -10.65
CA ASP A 98 10.74 -27.45 -11.93
C ASP A 98 9.60 -27.88 -12.86
N GLU A 99 8.53 -28.48 -12.30
CA GLU A 99 7.44 -29.05 -13.08
C GLU A 99 6.07 -28.39 -12.77
N TYR A 100 6.03 -27.36 -11.93
CA TYR A 100 4.79 -26.69 -11.54
C TYR A 100 4.96 -25.20 -11.32
N CYS A 101 3.87 -24.49 -11.55
CA CYS A 101 3.75 -23.07 -11.22
C CYS A 101 2.35 -22.82 -10.65
N TYR A 102 2.27 -22.16 -9.52
CA TYR A 102 0.98 -21.78 -8.96
C TYR A 102 1.08 -20.50 -8.15
N GLY A 103 -0.04 -19.79 -8.05
CA GLY A 103 -0.21 -18.64 -7.16
C GLY A 103 -1.09 -18.96 -5.97
N ILE A 104 -0.85 -18.28 -4.87
CA ILE A 104 -1.73 -18.21 -3.71
C ILE A 104 -2.10 -16.75 -3.49
N PHE A 105 -3.39 -16.46 -3.46
CA PHE A 105 -3.93 -15.19 -2.99
C PHE A 105 -4.68 -15.45 -1.70
N ALA A 106 -4.19 -14.93 -0.59
CA ALA A 106 -4.78 -15.07 0.73
C ALA A 106 -5.74 -13.89 0.97
N ASP A 107 -7.05 -14.13 0.87
CA ASP A 107 -8.08 -13.10 0.98
C ASP A 107 -8.44 -12.84 2.45
N ASN A 108 -7.47 -12.28 3.18
CA ASN A 108 -7.62 -11.92 4.58
C ASN A 108 -6.92 -10.58 4.85
N THR A 109 -7.61 -9.65 5.52
CA THR A 109 -7.13 -8.31 5.82
C THR A 109 -6.49 -8.16 7.20
N TYR A 110 -6.50 -9.19 8.02
CA TYR A 110 -5.77 -9.20 9.28
C TYR A 110 -4.26 -9.31 9.05
N LYS A 111 -3.51 -8.99 10.08
CA LYS A 111 -2.06 -9.13 10.06
C LYS A 111 -1.68 -10.56 9.68
N THR A 112 -0.88 -10.70 8.64
CA THR A 112 -0.54 -11.99 8.05
C THR A 112 0.97 -12.15 7.94
N THR A 113 1.48 -13.25 8.46
CA THR A 113 2.88 -13.66 8.30
C THR A 113 3.02 -14.61 7.12
N PHE A 114 3.98 -14.35 6.26
CA PHE A 114 4.40 -15.21 5.16
C PHE A 114 5.84 -15.65 5.43
N ASP A 115 6.03 -16.90 5.78
CA ASP A 115 7.36 -17.50 5.94
C ASP A 115 7.66 -18.40 4.76
N PHE A 116 8.68 -18.08 4.00
CA PHE A 116 9.06 -18.79 2.79
C PHE A 116 10.31 -19.64 2.97
N GLY A 117 10.31 -20.47 4.02
CA GLY A 117 11.44 -21.31 4.34
C GLY A 117 12.50 -20.60 5.19
N TYR A 118 12.15 -19.52 5.88
CA TYR A 118 13.01 -18.84 6.83
C TYR A 118 13.13 -19.63 8.14
N GLU A 119 12.00 -20.06 8.68
CA GLU A 119 11.97 -20.91 9.89
C GLU A 119 12.52 -22.32 9.59
N ASN A 120 12.07 -22.89 8.47
CA ASN A 120 12.47 -24.24 8.06
C ASN A 120 12.47 -24.35 6.53
N THR A 121 13.57 -24.80 5.94
CA THR A 121 13.77 -24.89 4.50
C THR A 121 12.88 -25.88 3.77
N ASP A 122 12.19 -26.77 4.49
CA ASP A 122 11.37 -27.85 3.94
C ASP A 122 9.91 -27.45 3.71
N TYR A 123 9.46 -26.30 4.23
CA TYR A 123 8.11 -25.81 4.05
C TYR A 123 8.04 -24.28 4.04
N TYR A 124 6.96 -23.76 3.51
CA TYR A 124 6.50 -22.39 3.76
C TYR A 124 5.19 -22.40 4.52
N PHE A 125 4.89 -21.29 5.20
CA PHE A 125 3.58 -21.10 5.80
C PHE A 125 3.03 -19.68 5.60
N VAL A 126 1.70 -19.61 5.66
CA VAL A 126 0.94 -18.35 5.72
C VAL A 126 0.09 -18.41 6.96
N GLU A 127 0.28 -17.47 7.87
CA GLU A 127 -0.42 -17.39 9.14
C GLU A 127 -1.19 -16.07 9.25
N HIS A 128 -2.50 -16.17 9.41
CA HIS A 128 -3.37 -15.06 9.73
C HIS A 128 -3.55 -14.95 11.24
N GLU A 129 -3.35 -13.74 11.81
CA GLU A 129 -3.54 -13.51 13.24
C GLU A 129 -4.99 -13.76 13.68
N LYS A 130 -5.95 -13.47 12.79
CA LYS A 130 -7.39 -13.65 12.98
C LYS A 130 -8.13 -13.79 11.65
N GLY A 131 -9.43 -14.03 11.73
CA GLY A 131 -10.32 -14.10 10.59
C GLY A 131 -10.47 -15.51 10.03
N GLU A 132 -11.10 -15.60 8.90
CA GLU A 132 -11.35 -16.87 8.21
C GLU A 132 -10.18 -17.27 7.33
N LEU A 133 -10.03 -18.56 7.10
CA LEU A 133 -9.11 -19.08 6.10
C LEU A 133 -9.77 -19.01 4.73
N ASP A 134 -9.62 -17.88 4.07
CA ASP A 134 -10.05 -17.70 2.69
C ASP A 134 -8.84 -17.46 1.79
N TYR A 135 -8.70 -18.30 0.76
CA TYR A 135 -7.62 -18.16 -0.21
C TYR A 135 -7.98 -18.77 -1.56
N TYR A 136 -7.34 -18.26 -2.59
CA TYR A 136 -7.46 -18.74 -3.96
C TYR A 136 -6.17 -19.45 -4.37
N PHE A 137 -6.30 -20.69 -4.81
CA PHE A 137 -5.23 -21.46 -5.44
C PHE A 137 -5.33 -21.32 -6.96
N MET A 138 -4.27 -20.85 -7.59
CA MET A 138 -4.23 -20.50 -9.00
C MET A 138 -3.15 -21.31 -9.74
N PRO A 139 -3.45 -22.55 -10.19
CA PRO A 139 -2.49 -23.34 -10.94
C PRO A 139 -2.31 -22.76 -12.35
N GLY A 140 -1.09 -22.71 -12.83
CA GLY A 140 -0.77 -22.29 -14.18
C GLY A 140 0.42 -23.06 -14.77
N LYS A 141 0.53 -23.08 -16.09
CA LYS A 141 1.68 -23.67 -16.78
C LYS A 141 2.96 -22.83 -16.61
N ASP A 142 2.76 -21.52 -16.38
CA ASP A 142 3.83 -20.54 -16.19
C ASP A 142 3.33 -19.36 -15.32
N MET A 143 4.25 -18.48 -14.93
CA MET A 143 3.93 -17.31 -14.11
C MET A 143 2.97 -16.33 -14.80
N ALA A 144 3.01 -16.22 -16.14
CA ALA A 144 2.12 -15.32 -16.88
C ALA A 144 0.67 -15.78 -16.79
N GLU A 145 0.43 -17.09 -16.88
CA GLU A 145 -0.92 -17.66 -16.71
C GLU A 145 -1.41 -17.46 -15.27
N VAL A 146 -0.56 -17.69 -14.27
CA VAL A 146 -0.90 -17.45 -12.85
C VAL A 146 -1.27 -15.98 -12.61
N VAL A 147 -0.50 -15.04 -13.14
CA VAL A 147 -0.82 -13.60 -13.05
C VAL A 147 -2.13 -13.30 -13.79
N GLY A 148 -2.38 -13.95 -14.94
CA GLY A 148 -3.64 -13.84 -15.67
C GLY A 148 -4.85 -14.29 -14.84
N LEU A 149 -4.73 -15.40 -14.12
CA LEU A 149 -5.76 -15.89 -13.19
C LEU A 149 -5.99 -14.90 -12.04
N TYR A 150 -4.91 -14.41 -11.42
CA TYR A 150 -5.00 -13.40 -10.36
C TYR A 150 -5.69 -12.14 -10.85
N THR A 151 -5.29 -11.59 -11.99
CA THR A 151 -5.89 -10.37 -12.53
C THR A 151 -7.30 -10.56 -13.07
N SER A 152 -7.70 -11.78 -13.43
CA SER A 152 -9.10 -12.07 -13.76
C SER A 152 -10.03 -11.95 -12.54
N LEU A 153 -9.49 -12.19 -11.33
CA LEU A 153 -10.21 -12.03 -10.07
C LEU A 153 -10.16 -10.59 -9.57
N THR A 154 -8.97 -9.98 -9.57
CA THR A 154 -8.72 -8.67 -8.94
C THR A 154 -8.84 -7.48 -9.88
N GLY A 155 -8.94 -7.73 -11.17
CA GLY A 155 -8.90 -6.70 -12.21
C GLY A 155 -7.48 -6.41 -12.71
N THR A 156 -7.42 -5.71 -13.84
CA THR A 156 -6.17 -5.27 -14.46
C THR A 156 -6.00 -3.76 -14.32
N THR A 157 -4.76 -3.31 -14.24
CA THR A 157 -4.43 -1.89 -14.31
C THR A 157 -4.83 -1.34 -15.68
N PRO A 158 -5.60 -0.23 -15.75
CA PRO A 158 -5.92 0.40 -17.02
C PRO A 158 -4.67 0.95 -17.70
N LEU A 159 -4.70 1.00 -19.03
CA LEU A 159 -3.64 1.66 -19.78
C LEU A 159 -3.76 3.17 -19.58
N TYR A 160 -2.80 3.76 -18.90
CA TYR A 160 -2.77 5.19 -18.60
C TYR A 160 -2.29 6.02 -19.79
N GLN A 161 -2.42 7.35 -19.66
CA GLN A 161 -1.90 8.32 -20.61
C GLN A 161 -0.36 8.25 -20.67
N ARG A 162 0.20 8.52 -21.86
CA ARG A 162 1.64 8.35 -22.11
C ARG A 162 2.56 9.09 -21.14
N TRP A 163 2.19 10.29 -20.73
CA TRP A 163 2.98 11.14 -19.84
C TRP A 163 3.18 10.52 -18.44
N ILE A 164 2.26 9.63 -17.99
CA ILE A 164 2.38 8.91 -16.70
C ILE A 164 3.57 7.97 -16.69
N TYR A 165 4.01 7.50 -17.87
CA TYR A 165 5.19 6.64 -18.01
C TYR A 165 6.48 7.42 -18.28
N GLY A 166 6.43 8.76 -18.23
CA GLY A 166 7.56 9.65 -18.46
C GLY A 166 8.43 9.85 -17.22
N SER A 167 9.25 10.89 -17.27
CA SER A 167 10.13 11.28 -16.16
C SER A 167 9.39 12.15 -15.16
N HIS A 168 9.35 11.72 -13.91
CA HIS A 168 8.71 12.41 -12.81
C HIS A 168 9.75 12.96 -11.84
N GLN A 169 9.59 14.23 -11.48
CA GLN A 169 10.41 14.89 -10.47
C GLN A 169 9.59 15.20 -9.24
N SER A 170 10.03 14.74 -8.09
CA SER A 170 9.46 15.08 -6.79
C SER A 170 10.57 15.41 -5.79
N ARG A 171 10.23 16.23 -4.83
CA ARG A 171 11.09 16.53 -3.69
C ARG A 171 10.27 17.19 -2.57
N TRP A 172 10.50 16.81 -1.34
CA TRP A 172 10.16 17.66 -0.21
C TRP A 172 11.31 18.61 0.05
N GLY A 173 11.13 19.91 -0.20
CA GLY A 173 9.92 20.55 -0.65
C GLY A 173 10.28 21.58 -1.71
N TYR A 174 9.28 21.84 -2.54
CA TYR A 174 9.22 23.06 -3.33
C TYR A 174 8.32 24.02 -2.56
N TYR A 175 8.90 25.10 -2.04
CA TYR A 175 8.24 25.97 -1.06
C TYR A 175 7.44 27.11 -1.69
N THR A 176 7.65 27.37 -2.99
CA THR A 176 6.96 28.42 -3.74
C THR A 176 6.64 27.98 -5.17
N GLN A 177 5.64 28.62 -5.79
CA GLN A 177 5.35 28.38 -7.19
C GLN A 177 6.49 28.77 -8.13
N ASP A 178 7.30 29.77 -7.75
CA ASP A 178 8.45 30.19 -8.56
C ASP A 178 9.56 29.13 -8.54
N GLU A 179 9.82 28.47 -7.41
CA GLU A 179 10.75 27.33 -7.35
C GLU A 179 10.31 26.18 -8.25
N VAL A 180 9.01 25.91 -8.34
CA VAL A 180 8.47 24.86 -9.24
C VAL A 180 8.72 25.22 -10.70
N LEU A 181 8.56 26.51 -11.09
CA LEU A 181 8.86 26.99 -12.43
C LEU A 181 10.36 26.92 -12.72
N ASP A 182 11.19 27.37 -11.78
CA ASP A 182 12.65 27.37 -11.91
C ASP A 182 13.20 25.95 -12.14
N ILE A 183 12.65 24.95 -11.45
CA ILE A 183 13.01 23.55 -11.64
C ILE A 183 12.62 23.07 -13.06
N ALA A 184 11.41 23.39 -13.53
CA ALA A 184 10.98 23.03 -14.88
C ALA A 184 11.87 23.68 -15.94
N ASP A 185 12.21 24.96 -15.77
CA ASP A 185 13.11 25.69 -16.66
C ASP A 185 14.52 25.08 -16.64
N LYS A 186 15.00 24.65 -15.46
CA LYS A 186 16.31 24.01 -15.33
C LYS A 186 16.40 22.66 -16.05
N PHE A 187 15.36 21.85 -15.99
CA PHE A 187 15.28 20.61 -16.78
C PHE A 187 15.38 20.90 -18.29
N ARG A 188 14.71 21.98 -18.76
CA ARG A 188 14.77 22.41 -20.17
C ARG A 188 16.14 22.94 -20.56
N GLU A 189 16.76 23.78 -19.74
CA GLU A 189 18.12 24.32 -19.98
C GLU A 189 19.17 23.22 -20.12
N LEU A 190 19.03 22.16 -19.34
CA LEU A 190 19.98 21.05 -19.30
C LEU A 190 19.66 19.93 -20.30
N ASP A 191 18.60 20.09 -21.10
CA ASP A 191 18.08 19.08 -22.03
C ASP A 191 17.80 17.73 -21.33
N ILE A 192 17.29 17.79 -20.10
CA ILE A 192 16.88 16.60 -19.33
C ILE A 192 15.39 16.45 -19.45
N PRO A 193 14.88 15.26 -19.87
CA PRO A 193 13.45 14.99 -19.93
C PRO A 193 12.78 15.13 -18.57
N CYS A 194 11.65 15.87 -18.53
CA CYS A 194 10.76 15.96 -17.38
C CYS A 194 9.34 16.11 -17.87
N ASP A 195 8.49 15.16 -17.54
CA ASP A 195 7.09 15.11 -17.96
C ASP A 195 6.16 15.56 -16.83
N VAL A 196 6.59 15.38 -15.57
CA VAL A 196 5.77 15.61 -14.39
C VAL A 196 6.59 16.21 -13.26
N ILE A 197 6.03 17.20 -12.58
CA ILE A 197 6.53 17.68 -11.29
C ILE A 197 5.45 17.45 -10.22
N HIS A 198 5.88 16.93 -9.06
CA HIS A 198 5.03 16.71 -7.91
C HIS A 198 5.23 17.81 -6.88
N MET A 199 4.16 18.48 -6.48
CA MET A 199 4.18 19.36 -5.30
C MET A 199 3.94 18.49 -4.06
N ASP A 200 4.84 18.62 -3.11
CA ASP A 200 4.73 18.07 -1.76
C ASP A 200 3.89 18.99 -0.87
N ILE A 201 3.76 18.72 0.42
CA ILE A 201 2.80 19.31 1.36
C ILE A 201 2.86 20.85 1.48
N ASP A 202 3.96 21.50 1.09
CA ASP A 202 4.20 22.94 1.31
C ASP A 202 3.35 23.88 0.45
N TYR A 203 2.62 23.34 -0.55
CA TYR A 203 1.67 24.16 -1.31
C TYR A 203 0.37 24.44 -0.53
N MET A 204 0.08 23.63 0.49
CA MET A 204 -1.13 23.73 1.30
C MET A 204 -1.05 24.87 2.30
N ASN A 205 -2.17 25.48 2.62
CA ASN A 205 -2.27 26.46 3.70
C ASN A 205 -2.18 25.76 5.08
N GLY A 206 -0.98 25.78 5.66
CA GLY A 206 -0.69 25.11 6.93
C GLY A 206 -1.01 23.64 6.90
N TYR A 207 -0.67 22.97 5.82
CA TYR A 207 -0.87 21.53 5.58
C TYR A 207 -2.32 21.04 5.61
N ARG A 208 -3.30 21.95 5.42
CA ARG A 208 -4.72 21.60 5.27
C ARG A 208 -4.98 21.12 3.85
N VAL A 209 -5.44 19.89 3.71
CA VAL A 209 -5.74 19.29 2.40
C VAL A 209 -6.81 20.10 1.64
N PHE A 210 -6.75 20.09 0.32
CA PHE A 210 -7.63 20.85 -0.57
C PHE A 210 -7.58 22.38 -0.37
N THR A 211 -6.47 22.90 0.15
CA THR A 211 -6.19 24.34 0.25
C THR A 211 -4.89 24.68 -0.42
N PHE A 212 -4.71 25.95 -0.75
CA PHE A 212 -3.45 26.51 -1.26
C PHE A 212 -2.98 27.62 -0.34
N ASP A 213 -1.67 27.76 -0.18
CA ASP A 213 -1.07 28.90 0.53
C ASP A 213 -1.00 30.11 -0.41
N ASP A 214 -1.87 31.10 -0.19
CA ASP A 214 -2.00 32.30 -1.04
C ASP A 214 -0.71 33.14 -1.17
N LYS A 215 0.25 32.97 -0.27
CA LYS A 215 1.53 33.70 -0.33
C LYS A 215 2.59 32.96 -1.12
N LYS A 216 2.61 31.64 -0.98
CA LYS A 216 3.61 30.76 -1.60
C LYS A 216 3.17 30.31 -2.99
N PHE A 217 1.87 30.06 -3.15
CA PHE A 217 1.22 29.56 -4.38
C PHE A 217 0.00 30.42 -4.72
N PRO A 218 0.19 31.73 -5.01
CA PRO A 218 -0.91 32.66 -5.23
C PRO A 218 -1.72 32.40 -6.48
N ASP A 219 -1.19 31.67 -7.46
CA ASP A 219 -1.85 31.36 -8.73
C ASP A 219 -1.47 29.98 -9.24
N VAL A 220 -2.02 28.94 -8.60
CA VAL A 220 -1.75 27.54 -8.95
C VAL A 220 -2.26 27.21 -10.35
N LYS A 221 -3.39 27.83 -10.79
CA LYS A 221 -3.89 27.63 -12.14
C LYS A 221 -2.93 28.17 -13.19
N GLY A 222 -2.45 29.41 -13.01
CA GLY A 222 -1.43 29.98 -13.90
C GLY A 222 -0.10 29.23 -13.83
N LEU A 223 0.27 28.66 -12.67
CA LEU A 223 1.40 27.76 -12.56
C LEU A 223 1.22 26.52 -13.44
N SER A 224 0.07 25.86 -13.36
CA SER A 224 -0.27 24.68 -14.18
C SER A 224 -0.23 24.98 -15.67
N GLU A 225 -0.76 26.14 -16.09
CA GLU A 225 -0.75 26.59 -17.48
C GLU A 225 0.69 26.83 -17.97
N LYS A 226 1.51 27.53 -17.21
CA LYS A 226 2.93 27.77 -17.54
C LYS A 226 3.75 26.49 -17.62
N LEU A 227 3.47 25.51 -16.76
CA LEU A 227 4.11 24.19 -16.83
C LEU A 227 3.63 23.40 -18.06
N ALA A 228 2.35 23.48 -18.41
CA ALA A 228 1.81 22.86 -19.61
C ALA A 228 2.45 23.40 -20.89
N ASP A 229 2.75 24.71 -20.96
CA ASP A 229 3.49 25.33 -22.07
C ASP A 229 4.93 24.75 -22.21
N ARG A 230 5.48 24.25 -21.11
CA ARG A 230 6.77 23.55 -21.06
C ARG A 230 6.63 22.03 -21.33
N GLY A 231 5.41 21.54 -21.54
CA GLY A 231 5.12 20.12 -21.69
C GLY A 231 5.19 19.33 -20.38
N VAL A 232 5.11 20.02 -19.21
CA VAL A 232 5.17 19.41 -17.88
C VAL A 232 3.78 19.38 -17.26
N LYS A 233 3.41 18.27 -16.65
CA LYS A 233 2.19 18.10 -15.86
C LYS A 233 2.47 18.36 -14.38
N LEU A 234 1.48 18.91 -13.68
CA LEU A 234 1.55 19.16 -12.24
C LEU A 234 0.71 18.15 -11.49
N ILE A 235 1.31 17.50 -10.50
CA ILE A 235 0.64 16.60 -9.54
C ILE A 235 0.76 17.22 -8.15
N SER A 236 -0.23 17.04 -7.31
CA SER A 236 -0.16 17.43 -5.90
C SER A 236 -0.39 16.25 -4.97
N ILE A 237 0.32 16.28 -3.84
CA ILE A 237 0.10 15.37 -2.74
C ILE A 237 -1.20 15.71 -2.01
N ILE A 238 -1.89 14.70 -1.49
CA ILE A 238 -2.91 14.86 -0.44
C ILE A 238 -2.73 13.76 0.60
N ASP A 239 -2.83 14.16 1.86
CA ASP A 239 -2.80 13.27 3.01
C ASP A 239 -4.22 13.05 3.53
N PRO A 240 -4.55 11.93 4.19
CA PRO A 240 -5.90 11.69 4.72
C PRO A 240 -6.19 12.46 6.02
N GLY A 241 -5.18 13.00 6.69
CA GLY A 241 -5.34 13.72 7.95
C GLY A 241 -5.98 15.09 7.78
N VAL A 242 -7.18 15.30 8.29
CA VAL A 242 -7.90 16.56 8.27
C VAL A 242 -7.61 17.32 9.57
N LYS A 243 -7.00 18.51 9.47
CA LYS A 243 -6.71 19.33 10.65
C LYS A 243 -7.96 19.61 11.49
N LYS A 244 -7.87 19.36 12.79
CA LYS A 244 -8.90 19.77 13.75
C LYS A 244 -8.89 21.29 13.89
N ASP A 245 -9.80 21.95 13.21
CA ASP A 245 -9.88 23.41 13.13
C ASP A 245 -11.29 23.83 12.77
N GLU A 246 -11.96 24.52 13.70
CA GLU A 246 -13.37 24.94 13.58
C GLU A 246 -13.61 25.92 12.41
N ASP A 247 -12.59 26.60 11.92
CA ASP A 247 -12.67 27.49 10.77
C ASP A 247 -12.35 26.81 9.43
N TYR A 248 -11.92 25.54 9.47
CA TYR A 248 -11.55 24.77 8.29
C TYR A 248 -12.76 23.98 7.73
N PHE A 249 -13.08 24.23 6.46
CA PHE A 249 -14.29 23.68 5.85
C PHE A 249 -14.34 22.14 5.83
N MET A 250 -13.20 21.47 5.62
CA MET A 250 -13.16 20.00 5.63
C MET A 250 -13.49 19.43 7.01
N TYR A 251 -13.00 20.08 8.07
CA TYR A 251 -13.32 19.67 9.44
C TYR A 251 -14.80 19.89 9.76
N LYS A 252 -15.33 21.08 9.42
CA LYS A 252 -16.75 21.42 9.68
C LYS A 252 -17.70 20.47 8.97
N GLU A 253 -17.54 20.33 7.66
CA GLU A 253 -18.40 19.44 6.86
C GLU A 253 -18.26 17.97 7.32
N GLY A 254 -17.04 17.53 7.61
CA GLY A 254 -16.77 16.17 8.07
C GLY A 254 -17.43 15.85 9.41
N MET A 255 -17.42 16.81 10.35
CA MET A 255 -18.14 16.69 11.63
C MET A 255 -19.66 16.66 11.43
N GLU A 256 -20.20 17.53 10.56
CA GLU A 256 -21.65 17.59 10.28
C GLU A 256 -22.20 16.29 9.67
N MET A 257 -21.41 15.58 8.87
CA MET A 257 -21.84 14.35 8.20
C MET A 257 -21.33 13.06 8.84
N ASP A 258 -20.72 13.15 10.02
CA ASP A 258 -20.10 12.00 10.69
C ASP A 258 -19.10 11.25 9.81
N ALA A 259 -18.19 12.02 9.19
CA ALA A 259 -17.25 11.48 8.22
C ALA A 259 -16.00 10.83 8.83
N PHE A 260 -15.70 11.10 10.09
CA PHE A 260 -14.43 10.69 10.69
C PHE A 260 -14.52 9.34 11.42
N ALA A 261 -13.37 8.67 11.53
CA ALA A 261 -13.24 7.46 12.30
C ALA A 261 -13.44 7.74 13.81
N HIS A 262 -13.95 6.74 14.53
CA HIS A 262 -14.23 6.83 15.96
C HIS A 262 -13.39 5.84 16.76
N ASP A 263 -13.07 6.22 17.97
CA ASP A 263 -12.56 5.33 19.00
C ASP A 263 -13.65 4.35 19.49
N THR A 264 -13.23 3.34 20.23
CA THR A 264 -14.14 2.32 20.77
C THR A 264 -15.17 2.87 21.77
N ASP A 265 -14.92 4.04 22.34
CA ASP A 265 -15.87 4.75 23.23
C ASP A 265 -16.87 5.65 22.48
N GLY A 266 -16.74 5.72 21.14
CA GLY A 266 -17.61 6.51 20.27
C GLY A 266 -17.15 7.96 20.07
N SER A 267 -16.06 8.40 20.67
CA SER A 267 -15.46 9.69 20.37
C SER A 267 -14.76 9.67 19.00
N VAL A 268 -14.65 10.85 18.36
CA VAL A 268 -13.89 10.97 17.10
C VAL A 268 -12.41 10.68 17.38
N TYR A 269 -11.82 9.78 16.61
CA TYR A 269 -10.40 9.46 16.71
C TYR A 269 -9.54 10.65 16.31
N GLU A 270 -8.61 11.03 17.17
CA GLU A 270 -7.69 12.15 16.96
C GLU A 270 -6.24 11.66 17.04
N ASN A 271 -5.40 12.14 16.13
CA ASN A 271 -3.97 11.91 16.20
C ASN A 271 -3.21 13.08 15.57
N ALA A 272 -1.88 13.09 15.62
CA ALA A 272 -1.06 14.14 15.04
C ALA A 272 -0.44 13.70 13.70
N VAL A 273 -0.55 14.57 12.70
CA VAL A 273 0.17 14.51 11.43
C VAL A 273 0.69 15.92 11.07
N TRP A 274 1.06 16.19 9.83
CA TRP A 274 1.70 17.46 9.43
C TRP A 274 0.97 18.74 9.89
N PRO A 275 -0.37 18.87 9.79
CA PRO A 275 -1.05 20.06 10.28
C PRO A 275 -1.19 20.14 11.83
N GLY A 276 -0.68 19.16 12.58
CA GLY A 276 -0.88 19.00 14.01
C GLY A 276 -2.04 18.06 14.32
N THR A 277 -2.81 18.34 15.38
CA THR A 277 -3.99 17.52 15.75
C THR A 277 -4.95 17.42 14.58
N SER A 278 -5.27 16.20 14.19
CA SER A 278 -6.05 15.86 13.00
C SER A 278 -7.04 14.74 13.30
N VAL A 279 -8.06 14.67 12.47
CA VAL A 279 -9.05 13.60 12.41
C VAL A 279 -8.96 12.90 11.05
N PHE A 280 -9.43 11.67 10.96
CA PHE A 280 -9.20 10.82 9.79
C PHE A 280 -10.54 10.37 9.19
N PRO A 281 -10.78 10.61 7.88
CA PRO A 281 -12.00 10.17 7.23
C PRO A 281 -12.19 8.66 7.27
N ASP A 282 -13.40 8.21 7.60
CA ASP A 282 -13.79 6.81 7.56
C ASP A 282 -14.16 6.41 6.11
N PHE A 283 -13.18 6.04 5.33
CA PHE A 283 -13.37 5.61 3.93
C PHE A 283 -14.13 4.27 3.77
N THR A 284 -14.53 3.61 4.85
CA THR A 284 -15.44 2.46 4.76
C THR A 284 -16.85 2.90 4.38
N LYS A 285 -17.23 4.15 4.73
CA LYS A 285 -18.52 4.75 4.39
C LYS A 285 -18.54 5.28 2.95
N GLN A 286 -19.53 4.87 2.15
CA GLN A 286 -19.70 5.35 0.76
C GLN A 286 -19.89 6.86 0.69
N SER A 287 -20.63 7.47 1.63
CA SER A 287 -20.85 8.91 1.70
C SER A 287 -19.54 9.69 1.86
N VAL A 288 -18.62 9.17 2.69
CA VAL A 288 -17.31 9.79 2.92
C VAL A 288 -16.42 9.69 1.67
N ARG A 289 -16.42 8.54 0.98
CA ARG A 289 -15.72 8.41 -0.31
C ARG A 289 -16.23 9.39 -1.36
N SER A 290 -17.56 9.57 -1.44
CA SER A 290 -18.17 10.52 -2.37
C SER A 290 -17.80 11.97 -2.03
N TRP A 291 -17.93 12.35 -0.78
CA TRP A 291 -17.54 13.68 -0.29
C TRP A 291 -16.07 14.00 -0.56
N TRP A 292 -15.16 13.08 -0.23
CA TRP A 292 -13.73 13.25 -0.48
C TRP A 292 -13.42 13.36 -1.97
N GLY A 293 -14.03 12.50 -2.78
CA GLY A 293 -13.92 12.55 -4.24
C GLY A 293 -14.43 13.88 -4.82
N ASP A 294 -15.50 14.45 -4.29
CA ASP A 294 -15.99 15.77 -4.72
C ASP A 294 -15.00 16.90 -4.39
N LYS A 295 -14.26 16.79 -3.26
CA LYS A 295 -13.24 17.79 -2.90
C LYS A 295 -12.01 17.75 -3.81
N THR A 296 -11.70 16.65 -4.44
CA THR A 296 -10.61 16.59 -5.43
C THR A 296 -10.84 17.54 -6.62
N LYS A 297 -12.10 17.93 -6.89
CA LYS A 297 -12.43 18.92 -7.91
C LYS A 297 -11.72 20.26 -7.69
N ILE A 298 -11.49 20.64 -6.42
CA ILE A 298 -10.75 21.86 -6.08
C ILE A 298 -9.34 21.84 -6.72
N LEU A 299 -8.66 20.71 -6.68
CA LEU A 299 -7.34 20.54 -7.28
C LEU A 299 -7.43 20.55 -8.82
N LEU A 300 -8.37 19.78 -9.37
CA LEU A 300 -8.55 19.64 -10.82
C LEU A 300 -8.90 20.98 -11.49
N GLU A 301 -9.73 21.81 -10.87
CA GLU A 301 -10.11 23.16 -11.34
C GLU A 301 -8.93 24.12 -11.39
N HIS A 302 -7.87 23.85 -10.61
CA HIS A 302 -6.60 24.58 -10.65
C HIS A 302 -5.57 23.96 -11.61
N GLY A 303 -5.98 23.00 -12.45
CA GLY A 303 -5.13 22.41 -13.49
C GLY A 303 -4.21 21.29 -13.00
N ILE A 304 -4.38 20.81 -11.76
CA ILE A 304 -3.67 19.64 -11.26
C ILE A 304 -4.07 18.43 -12.10
N SER A 305 -3.09 17.72 -12.66
CA SER A 305 -3.31 16.64 -13.62
C SER A 305 -3.39 15.25 -12.99
N GLY A 306 -3.00 15.14 -11.73
CA GLY A 306 -3.03 13.89 -10.97
C GLY A 306 -2.87 14.14 -9.49
N ILE A 307 -3.14 13.13 -8.70
CA ILE A 307 -3.10 13.18 -7.23
C ILE A 307 -2.11 12.13 -6.74
N TRP A 308 -1.25 12.52 -5.84
CA TRP A 308 -0.38 11.64 -5.07
C TRP A 308 -1.02 11.44 -3.69
N ASN A 309 -1.55 10.25 -3.43
CA ASN A 309 -2.00 9.87 -2.09
C ASN A 309 -0.79 9.44 -1.28
N ASP A 310 -0.61 10.05 -0.11
CA ASP A 310 0.44 9.74 0.84
C ASP A 310 -0.13 9.59 2.26
N MET A 311 0.63 8.98 3.16
CA MET A 311 0.29 8.77 4.57
C MET A 311 -1.01 7.96 4.80
N ASN A 312 -1.35 7.07 3.88
CA ASN A 312 -2.60 6.31 3.87
C ASN A 312 -2.49 4.92 4.55
N GLU A 313 -1.43 4.65 5.29
CA GLU A 313 -1.23 3.39 6.04
C GLU A 313 -2.31 3.13 7.12
N PRO A 314 -2.87 4.08 7.89
CA PRO A 314 -2.61 5.52 8.10
C PRO A 314 -1.34 5.78 8.92
N ALA A 315 -0.50 6.69 8.45
CA ALA A 315 0.64 7.17 9.24
C ALA A 315 0.21 8.20 10.28
N SER A 316 0.86 8.23 11.43
CA SER A 316 0.67 9.20 12.50
C SER A 316 1.96 9.41 13.29
N PHE A 317 2.11 10.61 13.87
CA PHE A 317 3.29 10.99 14.64
C PHE A 317 3.09 10.70 16.14
N ASN A 318 3.17 9.44 16.53
CA ASN A 318 3.08 9.02 17.95
C ASN A 318 4.41 8.49 18.46
#